data_fa77387e7c3e8d504028f3f39b28fcff
#
_entry.id   fa77387e7c3e8d504028f3f39b28fcff
#
_cell.length_a   1.000
_cell.length_b   1.000
_cell.length_c   1.000
_cell.angle_alpha   90.00
_cell.angle_beta   90.00
_cell.angle_gamma   90.00
#
_symmetry.space_group_name_H-M   'P 1'
#
loop_
_entity.id
_entity.type
_entity.pdbx_description
1 polymer ?
#
loop_
_entity_poly.entity_id
_entity_poly.type
_entity_poly.pdbx_seq_one_letter_code
_entity_poly.pdbx_strand_id
1 'polypeptide(L)'
;MPVLITENTSIDHDVQGEGPPLLLINGLGFGRWGWFKQIPAFARHFETITFDIRGELGLRNGVADLTGEVVALLDHLGVGKTHVLGTSLGGFVAQELALGRPDLVDRLVLACTSYGGRGPEAMSPGALADMMGLGTFSAEAAARKALEAATGEVYRAEKPEEFEQIVRWRLADSPSVVSYLEQAKAGARFDLSGDVGHITSPTLVIHGAEDRYVPPANARALAEAIPGAKLRLLEDAGHLVFVERFADVNREVVTFLRPRKLRKRTARPADEAEAEGAQLRSRG
;
A
#
# COMPACT_ATOMS: atom_id res chain seq x y z
N MET A 1 1.23 24.08 1.65
CA MET A 1 1.03 22.81 0.93
C MET A 1 -0.21 22.95 0.07
N PRO A 2 -0.25 22.34 -1.12
CA PRO A 2 -1.45 22.44 -1.96
C PRO A 2 -2.61 21.69 -1.28
N VAL A 3 -3.79 22.27 -1.40
CA VAL A 3 -5.04 21.72 -0.85
C VAL A 3 -6.05 21.68 -1.99
N LEU A 4 -6.58 20.51 -2.28
CA LEU A 4 -7.74 20.39 -3.15
C LEU A 4 -9.00 20.60 -2.32
N ILE A 5 -9.81 21.57 -2.68
CA ILE A 5 -11.13 21.78 -2.08
C ILE A 5 -12.18 21.26 -3.05
N THR A 6 -12.95 20.28 -2.63
CA THR A 6 -14.13 19.79 -3.33
C THR A 6 -15.39 20.28 -2.63
N GLU A 7 -16.58 20.03 -3.20
CA GLU A 7 -17.85 20.35 -2.52
C GLU A 7 -18.01 19.63 -1.18
N ASN A 8 -17.29 18.51 -1.00
CA ASN A 8 -17.51 17.59 0.10
C ASN A 8 -16.29 17.40 1.02
N THR A 9 -15.07 17.82 0.62
CA THR A 9 -13.87 17.59 1.42
C THR A 9 -12.74 18.53 1.03
N SER A 10 -11.75 18.65 1.92
CA SER A 10 -10.45 19.25 1.63
C SER A 10 -9.38 18.17 1.68
N ILE A 11 -8.57 18.05 0.63
CA ILE A 11 -7.53 17.02 0.50
C ILE A 11 -6.17 17.70 0.51
N ASP A 12 -5.48 17.61 1.64
CA ASP A 12 -4.06 17.99 1.73
C ASP A 12 -3.22 16.93 1.01
N HIS A 13 -2.42 17.36 0.04
CA HIS A 13 -1.60 16.46 -0.74
C HIS A 13 -0.19 17.00 -0.94
N ASP A 14 0.72 16.13 -1.36
CA ASP A 14 2.10 16.46 -1.71
C ASP A 14 2.56 15.58 -2.87
N VAL A 15 3.40 16.14 -3.74
CA VAL A 15 3.95 15.45 -4.91
C VAL A 15 5.45 15.63 -4.91
N GLN A 16 6.21 14.52 -4.90
CA GLN A 16 7.66 14.53 -4.85
C GLN A 16 8.27 13.60 -5.90
N GLY A 17 9.40 14.05 -6.49
CA GLY A 17 10.11 13.28 -7.50
C GLY A 17 9.58 13.49 -8.91
N GLU A 18 10.15 12.74 -9.85
CA GLU A 18 9.80 12.76 -11.26
C GLU A 18 9.73 11.33 -11.81
N GLY A 19 8.90 11.12 -12.83
CA GLY A 19 8.75 9.81 -13.47
C GLY A 19 7.30 9.36 -13.60
N PRO A 20 7.04 8.04 -13.75
CA PRO A 20 5.68 7.54 -13.73
C PRO A 20 4.99 7.85 -12.39
N PRO A 21 3.69 8.23 -12.40
CA PRO A 21 2.97 8.53 -11.18
C PRO A 21 2.85 7.30 -10.26
N LEU A 22 3.02 7.52 -8.95
CA LEU A 22 2.82 6.53 -7.89
C LEU A 22 2.01 7.16 -6.76
N LEU A 23 0.79 6.69 -6.59
CA LEU A 23 -0.10 7.11 -5.52
C LEU A 23 0.10 6.24 -4.27
N LEU A 24 0.29 6.85 -3.11
CA LEU A 24 0.40 6.18 -1.81
C LEU A 24 -0.84 6.46 -0.97
N ILE A 25 -1.57 5.41 -0.58
CA ILE A 25 -2.82 5.49 0.19
C ILE A 25 -2.61 4.89 1.57
N ASN A 26 -2.70 5.72 2.60
CA ASN A 26 -2.49 5.32 4.00
C ASN A 26 -3.62 4.47 4.55
N GLY A 27 -3.30 3.73 5.62
CA GLY A 27 -4.26 3.04 6.47
C GLY A 27 -4.96 3.97 7.47
N LEU A 28 -5.88 3.38 8.24
CA LEU A 28 -6.68 4.05 9.26
C LEU A 28 -5.82 4.86 10.24
N GLY A 29 -6.12 6.15 10.30
CA GLY A 29 -5.50 7.04 11.26
C GLY A 29 -4.06 7.42 10.98
N PHE A 30 -3.51 7.08 9.83
CA PHE A 30 -2.18 7.52 9.39
C PHE A 30 -2.32 8.69 8.40
N GLY A 31 -1.50 9.72 8.60
CA GLY A 31 -1.31 10.80 7.65
C GLY A 31 -0.11 10.55 6.73
N ARG A 32 0.16 11.52 5.84
CA ARG A 32 1.30 11.47 4.88
C ARG A 32 2.65 11.22 5.55
N TRP A 33 2.82 11.63 6.80
CA TRP A 33 4.02 11.37 7.61
C TRP A 33 4.34 9.87 7.71
N GLY A 34 3.35 8.99 7.63
CA GLY A 34 3.55 7.54 7.65
C GLY A 34 4.47 7.02 6.55
N TRP A 35 4.61 7.77 5.45
CA TRP A 35 5.45 7.41 4.31
C TRP A 35 6.90 7.92 4.41
N PHE A 36 7.37 8.32 5.60
CA PHE A 36 8.70 8.92 5.80
C PHE A 36 9.88 8.04 5.35
N LYS A 37 9.70 6.73 5.31
CA LYS A 37 10.69 5.77 4.77
C LYS A 37 10.55 5.54 3.26
N GLN A 38 9.33 5.71 2.73
CA GLN A 38 8.99 5.41 1.33
C GLN A 38 9.28 6.57 0.42
N ILE A 39 8.85 7.77 0.78
CA ILE A 39 8.99 8.97 -0.05
C ILE A 39 10.44 9.17 -0.53
N PRO A 40 11.49 9.14 0.33
CA PRO A 40 12.86 9.35 -0.14
C PRO A 40 13.38 8.28 -1.10
N ALA A 41 12.81 7.06 -1.03
CA ALA A 41 13.18 5.97 -1.92
C ALA A 41 12.41 6.02 -3.25
N PHE A 42 11.10 6.28 -3.18
CA PHE A 42 10.24 6.24 -4.35
C PHE A 42 10.38 7.48 -5.23
N ALA A 43 10.54 8.66 -4.65
CA ALA A 43 10.75 9.93 -5.38
C ALA A 43 12.00 9.95 -6.30
N ARG A 44 12.90 8.99 -6.13
CA ARG A 44 14.04 8.79 -7.06
C ARG A 44 13.63 8.15 -8.38
N HIS A 45 12.41 7.61 -8.46
CA HIS A 45 11.98 6.76 -9.55
C HIS A 45 10.59 7.09 -10.07
N PHE A 46 9.79 7.77 -9.26
CA PHE A 46 8.37 8.02 -9.48
C PHE A 46 8.02 9.46 -9.09
N GLU A 47 7.05 10.03 -9.76
CA GLU A 47 6.28 11.15 -9.24
C GLU A 47 5.38 10.60 -8.13
N THR A 48 5.83 10.74 -6.89
CA THR A 48 5.21 10.13 -5.70
C THR A 48 4.17 11.07 -5.12
N ILE A 49 2.92 10.66 -5.19
CA ILE A 49 1.75 11.41 -4.72
C ILE A 49 1.31 10.85 -3.37
N THR A 50 1.23 11.71 -2.36
CA THR A 50 0.74 11.39 -1.02
C THR A 50 -0.35 12.36 -0.61
N PHE A 51 -1.32 11.91 0.18
CA PHE A 51 -2.42 12.74 0.66
C PHE A 51 -2.97 12.21 1.97
N ASP A 52 -3.73 13.06 2.67
CA ASP A 52 -4.39 12.67 3.91
C ASP A 52 -5.85 12.30 3.63
N ILE A 53 -6.22 11.04 3.95
CA ILE A 53 -7.61 10.60 3.95
C ILE A 53 -8.28 11.15 5.20
N ARG A 54 -9.23 12.05 5.05
CA ARG A 54 -9.91 12.65 6.20
C ARG A 54 -11.30 12.09 6.44
N GLY A 55 -12.12 11.90 5.41
CA GLY A 55 -13.48 11.36 5.56
C GLY A 55 -14.36 12.23 6.48
N GLU A 56 -14.19 13.55 6.45
CA GLU A 56 -14.76 14.49 7.43
C GLU A 56 -16.28 14.65 7.34
N LEU A 57 -16.88 14.39 6.18
CA LEU A 57 -18.29 14.66 5.92
C LEU A 57 -19.22 13.44 6.07
N GLY A 58 -18.71 12.38 6.67
CA GLY A 58 -19.44 11.13 6.85
C GLY A 58 -19.37 10.23 5.61
N LEU A 59 -18.96 9.00 5.84
CA LEU A 59 -18.79 7.99 4.78
C LEU A 59 -20.09 7.19 4.62
N ARG A 60 -21.05 7.73 3.82
CA ARG A 60 -22.37 7.10 3.61
C ARG A 60 -22.25 5.80 2.85
N ASN A 61 -21.40 5.77 1.83
CA ASN A 61 -21.14 4.61 0.98
C ASN A 61 -19.87 3.85 1.39
N GLY A 62 -19.30 4.17 2.56
CA GLY A 62 -18.14 3.47 3.09
C GLY A 62 -16.85 3.78 2.32
N VAL A 63 -16.12 2.74 1.92
CA VAL A 63 -14.84 2.85 1.21
C VAL A 63 -15.00 3.52 -0.16
N ALA A 64 -16.15 3.39 -0.82
CA ALA A 64 -16.43 4.02 -2.11
C ALA A 64 -16.36 5.56 -2.04
N ASP A 65 -16.75 6.18 -0.91
CA ASP A 65 -16.61 7.64 -0.72
C ASP A 65 -15.12 8.04 -0.67
N LEU A 66 -14.29 7.27 0.05
CA LEU A 66 -12.83 7.49 0.10
C LEU A 66 -12.18 7.29 -1.28
N THR A 67 -12.67 6.33 -2.06
CA THR A 67 -12.23 6.11 -3.44
C THR A 67 -12.59 7.27 -4.34
N GLY A 68 -13.77 7.88 -4.12
CA GLY A 68 -14.18 9.11 -4.80
C GLY A 68 -13.24 10.29 -4.54
N GLU A 69 -12.74 10.44 -3.29
CA GLU A 69 -11.72 11.45 -2.95
C GLU A 69 -10.42 11.21 -3.74
N VAL A 70 -9.99 9.95 -3.86
CA VAL A 70 -8.81 9.58 -4.66
C VAL A 70 -8.99 9.93 -6.13
N VAL A 71 -10.13 9.61 -6.72
CA VAL A 71 -10.41 9.94 -8.13
C VAL A 71 -10.39 11.47 -8.33
N ALA A 72 -11.03 12.23 -7.44
CA ALA A 72 -11.02 13.69 -7.50
C ALA A 72 -9.60 14.27 -7.40
N LEU A 73 -8.75 13.69 -6.57
CA LEU A 73 -7.34 14.10 -6.46
C LEU A 73 -6.56 13.81 -7.75
N LEU A 74 -6.71 12.63 -8.33
CA LEU A 74 -6.04 12.28 -9.58
C LEU A 74 -6.50 13.17 -10.74
N ASP A 75 -7.79 13.45 -10.84
CA ASP A 75 -8.36 14.36 -11.84
C ASP A 75 -7.82 15.79 -11.66
N HIS A 76 -7.75 16.29 -10.41
CA HIS A 76 -7.19 17.61 -10.10
C HIS A 76 -5.71 17.73 -10.51
N LEU A 77 -4.92 16.68 -10.30
CA LEU A 77 -3.51 16.65 -10.67
C LEU A 77 -3.29 16.35 -12.17
N GLY A 78 -4.34 16.06 -12.93
CA GLY A 78 -4.25 15.68 -14.34
C GLY A 78 -3.57 14.31 -14.54
N VAL A 79 -3.61 13.44 -13.53
CA VAL A 79 -3.00 12.12 -13.56
C VAL A 79 -3.98 11.11 -14.15
N GLY A 80 -3.68 10.60 -15.34
CA GLY A 80 -4.47 9.58 -16.01
C GLY A 80 -4.23 8.20 -15.42
N LYS A 81 -3.13 7.54 -15.76
CA LYS A 81 -2.82 6.20 -15.29
C LYS A 81 -1.66 6.21 -14.29
N THR A 82 -1.84 5.61 -13.13
CA THR A 82 -0.88 5.63 -12.02
C THR A 82 -0.61 4.24 -11.44
N HIS A 83 0.56 4.04 -10.86
CA HIS A 83 0.78 2.95 -9.93
C HIS A 83 0.11 3.29 -8.60
N VAL A 84 -0.42 2.30 -7.90
CA VAL A 84 -1.09 2.51 -6.61
C VAL A 84 -0.49 1.58 -5.56
N LEU A 85 -0.15 2.15 -4.40
CA LEU A 85 0.22 1.40 -3.20
C LEU A 85 -0.75 1.78 -2.10
N GLY A 86 -1.53 0.81 -1.60
CA GLY A 86 -2.45 0.99 -0.48
C GLY A 86 -2.10 0.10 0.70
N THR A 87 -2.12 0.67 1.92
CA THR A 87 -1.89 -0.09 3.15
C THR A 87 -3.17 -0.19 3.97
N SER A 88 -3.48 -1.39 4.53
CA SER A 88 -4.61 -1.59 5.43
C SER A 88 -5.93 -1.05 4.82
N LEU A 89 -6.58 -0.06 5.44
CA LEU A 89 -7.75 0.64 4.88
C LEU A 89 -7.45 1.26 3.50
N GLY A 90 -6.27 1.83 3.31
CA GLY A 90 -5.84 2.32 1.99
C GLY A 90 -5.73 1.21 0.95
N GLY A 91 -5.50 -0.02 1.38
CA GLY A 91 -5.56 -1.22 0.54
C GLY A 91 -7.00 -1.54 0.09
N PHE A 92 -8.01 -1.26 0.91
CA PHE A 92 -9.42 -1.36 0.50
C PHE A 92 -9.77 -0.33 -0.57
N VAL A 93 -9.36 0.93 -0.34
CA VAL A 93 -9.52 2.03 -1.32
C VAL A 93 -8.83 1.69 -2.65
N ALA A 94 -7.62 1.14 -2.58
CA ALA A 94 -6.85 0.76 -3.77
C ALA A 94 -7.50 -0.39 -4.57
N GLN A 95 -8.11 -1.35 -3.90
CA GLN A 95 -8.87 -2.44 -4.54
C GLN A 95 -10.15 -1.92 -5.18
N GLU A 96 -10.92 -1.09 -4.47
CA GLU A 96 -12.13 -0.43 -4.99
C GLU A 96 -11.81 0.40 -6.23
N LEU A 97 -10.72 1.19 -6.19
CA LEU A 97 -10.22 1.96 -7.33
C LEU A 97 -9.86 1.05 -8.51
N ALA A 98 -9.16 -0.06 -8.26
CA ALA A 98 -8.74 -0.97 -9.32
C ALA A 98 -9.91 -1.69 -10.00
N LEU A 99 -11.01 -1.93 -9.28
CA LEU A 99 -12.24 -2.51 -9.81
C LEU A 99 -13.11 -1.47 -10.53
N GLY A 100 -13.33 -0.33 -9.90
CA GLY A 100 -14.23 0.72 -10.42
C GLY A 100 -13.59 1.56 -11.54
N ARG A 101 -12.27 1.74 -11.52
CA ARG A 101 -11.52 2.55 -12.48
C ARG A 101 -10.22 1.84 -12.92
N PRO A 102 -10.32 0.68 -13.58
CA PRO A 102 -9.15 -0.06 -14.06
C PRO A 102 -8.31 0.72 -15.08
N ASP A 103 -8.89 1.73 -15.70
CA ASP A 103 -8.21 2.68 -16.58
C ASP A 103 -7.17 3.53 -15.84
N LEU A 104 -7.38 3.84 -14.56
CA LEU A 104 -6.48 4.63 -13.72
C LEU A 104 -5.35 3.83 -13.07
N VAL A 105 -5.48 2.51 -12.94
CA VAL A 105 -4.51 1.68 -12.21
C VAL A 105 -3.60 0.90 -13.16
N ASP A 106 -2.30 1.23 -13.18
CA ASP A 106 -1.32 0.49 -13.99
C ASP A 106 -0.81 -0.77 -13.27
N ARG A 107 -0.35 -0.62 -12.03
CA ARG A 107 0.09 -1.71 -11.15
C ARG A 107 -0.38 -1.43 -9.74
N LEU A 108 -0.75 -2.49 -9.03
CA LEU A 108 -1.32 -2.43 -7.70
C LEU A 108 -0.39 -3.08 -6.68
N VAL A 109 -0.08 -2.36 -5.59
CA VAL A 109 0.60 -2.92 -4.42
C VAL A 109 -0.34 -2.83 -3.22
N LEU A 110 -0.60 -3.96 -2.60
CA LEU A 110 -1.48 -4.11 -1.45
C LEU A 110 -0.65 -4.55 -0.24
N ALA A 111 -0.52 -3.68 0.76
CA ALA A 111 0.27 -3.96 1.95
C ALA A 111 -0.61 -4.08 3.20
N CYS A 112 -0.42 -5.14 4.00
CA CYS A 112 -1.10 -5.35 5.28
C CYS A 112 -2.62 -5.17 5.19
N THR A 113 -3.24 -5.77 4.19
CA THR A 113 -4.68 -5.66 3.88
C THR A 113 -5.30 -6.99 3.51
N SER A 114 -6.62 -7.02 3.34
CA SER A 114 -7.41 -8.17 2.90
C SER A 114 -8.37 -7.74 1.80
N TYR A 115 -9.27 -8.61 1.37
CA TYR A 115 -10.41 -8.23 0.52
C TYR A 115 -11.68 -7.89 1.34
N GLY A 116 -11.56 -7.80 2.68
CA GLY A 116 -12.69 -7.52 3.56
C GLY A 116 -13.60 -8.74 3.79
N GLY A 117 -14.83 -8.47 4.19
CA GLY A 117 -15.84 -9.50 4.43
C GLY A 117 -15.45 -10.49 5.53
N ARG A 118 -15.94 -11.73 5.38
CA ARG A 118 -15.51 -12.85 6.22
C ARG A 118 -14.26 -13.49 5.62
N GLY A 119 -13.12 -12.78 5.74
CA GLY A 119 -11.83 -13.34 5.34
C GLY A 119 -11.48 -14.62 6.07
N PRO A 120 -10.40 -15.32 5.68
CA PRO A 120 -9.98 -16.59 6.29
C PRO A 120 -9.77 -16.50 7.79
N GLU A 121 -9.32 -15.34 8.29
CA GLU A 121 -9.05 -15.14 9.71
C GLU A 121 -9.44 -13.72 10.13
N ALA A 122 -10.29 -13.63 11.16
CA ALA A 122 -10.71 -12.34 11.71
C ALA A 122 -9.65 -11.78 12.66
N MET A 123 -9.58 -10.43 12.74
CA MET A 123 -8.85 -9.75 13.80
C MET A 123 -9.35 -10.25 15.17
N SER A 124 -8.42 -10.60 16.07
CA SER A 124 -8.80 -11.04 17.41
C SER A 124 -9.47 -9.91 18.20
N PRO A 125 -10.40 -10.21 19.14
CA PRO A 125 -10.99 -9.18 20.01
C PRO A 125 -9.95 -8.36 20.78
N GLY A 126 -8.84 -8.98 21.17
CA GLY A 126 -7.73 -8.28 21.83
C GLY A 126 -7.05 -7.29 20.91
N ALA A 127 -6.72 -7.67 19.68
CA ALA A 127 -6.12 -6.78 18.69
C ALA A 127 -7.06 -5.62 18.34
N LEU A 128 -8.37 -5.87 18.23
CA LEU A 128 -9.36 -4.83 18.02
C LEU A 128 -9.41 -3.84 19.20
N ALA A 129 -9.40 -4.36 20.43
CA ALA A 129 -9.36 -3.52 21.63
C ALA A 129 -8.09 -2.65 21.69
N ASP A 130 -6.93 -3.22 21.31
CA ASP A 130 -5.66 -2.49 21.24
C ASP A 130 -5.72 -1.40 20.15
N MET A 131 -6.20 -1.71 18.96
CA MET A 131 -6.36 -0.77 17.85
C MET A 131 -7.27 0.41 18.21
N MET A 132 -8.34 0.14 18.96
CA MET A 132 -9.29 1.15 19.43
C MET A 132 -8.84 1.87 20.69
N GLY A 133 -7.69 1.52 21.26
CA GLY A 133 -7.18 2.09 22.51
C GLY A 133 -8.05 1.83 23.72
N LEU A 134 -8.84 0.75 23.72
CA LEU A 134 -9.75 0.44 24.82
C LEU A 134 -8.98 0.16 26.10
N GLY A 135 -9.52 0.67 27.22
CA GLY A 135 -8.89 0.54 28.55
C GLY A 135 -7.75 1.53 28.80
N THR A 136 -7.58 2.54 27.95
CA THR A 136 -6.64 3.66 28.18
C THR A 136 -7.38 4.91 28.62
N PHE A 137 -6.65 5.84 29.28
CA PHE A 137 -7.21 7.05 29.87
C PHE A 137 -6.65 8.34 29.25
N SER A 138 -5.82 8.22 28.19
CA SER A 138 -5.29 9.37 27.45
C SER A 138 -5.13 9.03 25.97
N ALA A 139 -5.13 10.06 25.12
CA ALA A 139 -4.88 9.91 23.68
C ALA A 139 -3.49 9.31 23.41
N GLU A 140 -2.48 9.68 24.21
CA GLU A 140 -1.13 9.13 24.10
C GLU A 140 -1.10 7.63 24.42
N ALA A 141 -1.72 7.22 25.52
CA ALA A 141 -1.78 5.82 25.91
C ALA A 141 -2.55 4.99 24.85
N ALA A 142 -3.62 5.54 24.29
CA ALA A 142 -4.38 4.90 23.22
C ALA A 142 -3.54 4.76 21.93
N ALA A 143 -2.88 5.82 21.49
CA ALA A 143 -2.01 5.80 20.32
C ALA A 143 -0.84 4.82 20.49
N ARG A 144 -0.19 4.86 21.65
CA ARG A 144 0.91 3.95 21.98
C ARG A 144 0.46 2.48 21.94
N LYS A 145 -0.62 2.16 22.61
CA LYS A 145 -1.19 0.82 22.69
C LYS A 145 -1.51 0.28 21.27
N ALA A 146 -2.14 1.12 20.44
CA ALA A 146 -2.43 0.76 19.07
C ALA A 146 -1.13 0.53 18.25
N LEU A 147 -0.13 1.38 18.38
CA LEU A 147 1.14 1.25 17.66
C LEU A 147 1.97 0.05 18.13
N GLU A 148 1.96 -0.27 19.43
CA GLU A 148 2.59 -1.46 19.99
C GLU A 148 1.97 -2.75 19.42
N ALA A 149 0.65 -2.78 19.28
CA ALA A 149 -0.05 -3.92 18.69
C ALA A 149 0.16 -4.01 17.17
N ALA A 150 0.42 -2.88 16.50
CA ALA A 150 0.68 -2.79 15.06
C ALA A 150 2.13 -3.13 14.66
N THR A 151 3.07 -3.16 15.60
CA THR A 151 4.50 -3.38 15.32
C THR A 151 5.02 -4.64 15.98
N GLY A 152 5.99 -5.30 15.33
CA GLY A 152 6.71 -6.45 15.89
C GLY A 152 7.58 -6.07 17.09
N GLU A 153 7.85 -7.03 17.97
CA GLU A 153 8.66 -6.80 19.18
C GLU A 153 10.11 -6.47 18.82
N VAL A 154 10.66 -7.15 17.81
CA VAL A 154 12.03 -6.93 17.33
C VAL A 154 12.23 -5.48 16.91
N TYR A 155 11.30 -4.92 16.12
CA TYR A 155 11.38 -3.52 15.69
C TYR A 155 11.38 -2.56 16.87
N ARG A 156 10.48 -2.74 17.85
CA ARG A 156 10.43 -1.86 19.03
C ARG A 156 11.68 -1.93 19.89
N ALA A 157 12.28 -3.13 20.01
CA ALA A 157 13.53 -3.32 20.75
C ALA A 157 14.73 -2.69 20.05
N GLU A 158 14.82 -2.80 18.73
CA GLU A 158 15.95 -2.30 17.94
C GLU A 158 15.84 -0.80 17.60
N LYS A 159 14.62 -0.25 17.51
CA LYS A 159 14.34 1.11 17.05
C LYS A 159 13.43 1.89 18.02
N PRO A 160 13.71 1.91 19.33
CA PRO A 160 12.84 2.54 20.32
C PRO A 160 12.64 4.04 20.05
N GLU A 161 13.68 4.77 19.65
CA GLU A 161 13.59 6.21 19.37
C GLU A 161 12.71 6.51 18.15
N GLU A 162 12.79 5.66 17.12
CA GLU A 162 11.95 5.78 15.92
C GLU A 162 10.49 5.46 16.27
N PHE A 163 10.24 4.44 17.06
CA PHE A 163 8.90 4.14 17.56
C PHE A 163 8.31 5.32 18.34
N GLU A 164 9.07 5.93 19.28
CA GLU A 164 8.64 7.12 19.99
C GLU A 164 8.36 8.32 19.05
N GLN A 165 9.12 8.44 17.98
CA GLN A 165 8.86 9.48 16.98
C GLN A 165 7.54 9.23 16.23
N ILE A 166 7.21 7.98 15.92
CA ILE A 166 5.93 7.60 15.30
C ILE A 166 4.76 7.90 16.24
N VAL A 167 4.91 7.62 17.54
CA VAL A 167 3.91 7.99 18.56
C VAL A 167 3.66 9.50 18.55
N ARG A 168 4.73 10.30 18.53
CA ARG A 168 4.62 11.77 18.48
C ARG A 168 3.92 12.25 17.21
N TRP A 169 4.26 11.72 16.06
CA TRP A 169 3.59 12.08 14.78
C TRP A 169 2.12 11.68 14.79
N ARG A 170 1.83 10.49 15.30
CA ARG A 170 0.45 10.02 15.44
C ARG A 170 -0.41 10.94 16.29
N LEU A 171 0.15 11.48 17.37
CA LEU A 171 -0.53 12.43 18.25
C LEU A 171 -0.68 13.82 17.62
N ALA A 172 0.35 14.28 16.92
CA ALA A 172 0.37 15.62 16.33
C ALA A 172 -0.57 15.76 15.12
N ASP A 173 -0.77 14.66 14.38
CA ASP A 173 -1.53 14.64 13.12
C ASP A 173 -2.56 13.49 13.11
N SER A 174 -3.32 13.38 14.20
CA SER A 174 -4.45 12.46 14.27
C SER A 174 -5.68 13.04 13.56
N PRO A 175 -6.42 12.23 12.81
CA PRO A 175 -7.76 12.62 12.38
C PRO A 175 -8.65 12.88 13.59
N SER A 176 -9.73 13.61 13.41
CA SER A 176 -10.73 13.77 14.47
C SER A 176 -11.27 12.40 14.89
N VAL A 177 -11.75 12.28 16.13
CA VAL A 177 -12.36 11.02 16.61
C VAL A 177 -13.52 10.60 15.70
N VAL A 178 -14.30 11.55 15.21
CA VAL A 178 -15.42 11.29 14.29
C VAL A 178 -14.90 10.71 12.98
N SER A 179 -13.93 11.36 12.36
CA SER A 179 -13.30 10.87 11.11
C SER A 179 -12.70 9.48 11.29
N TYR A 180 -11.96 9.24 12.38
CA TYR A 180 -11.40 7.93 12.69
C TYR A 180 -12.47 6.84 12.79
N LEU A 181 -13.57 7.10 13.50
CA LEU A 181 -14.66 6.14 13.67
C LEU A 181 -15.41 5.89 12.38
N GLU A 182 -15.64 6.90 11.54
CA GLU A 182 -16.28 6.74 10.23
C GLU A 182 -15.41 5.90 9.29
N GLN A 183 -14.10 6.15 9.25
CA GLN A 183 -13.16 5.33 8.49
C GLN A 183 -13.11 3.88 9.00
N ALA A 184 -13.10 3.68 10.33
CA ALA A 184 -13.14 2.35 10.93
C ALA A 184 -14.43 1.59 10.57
N LYS A 185 -15.58 2.26 10.60
CA LYS A 185 -16.86 1.68 10.16
C LYS A 185 -16.85 1.34 8.67
N ALA A 186 -16.31 2.22 7.82
CA ALA A 186 -16.18 1.97 6.39
C ALA A 186 -15.36 0.71 6.13
N GLY A 187 -14.20 0.58 6.80
CA GLY A 187 -13.37 -0.61 6.70
C GLY A 187 -14.05 -1.88 7.22
N ALA A 188 -14.79 -1.79 8.33
CA ALA A 188 -15.50 -2.94 8.90
C ALA A 188 -16.66 -3.45 8.03
N ARG A 189 -17.19 -2.62 7.12
CA ARG A 189 -18.26 -2.97 6.17
C ARG A 189 -17.75 -3.38 4.79
N PHE A 190 -16.47 -3.16 4.54
CA PHE A 190 -15.88 -3.47 3.24
C PHE A 190 -15.87 -4.97 2.99
N ASP A 191 -16.35 -5.38 1.81
CA ASP A 191 -16.39 -6.77 1.37
C ASP A 191 -16.31 -6.86 -0.16
N LEU A 192 -15.19 -7.35 -0.65
CA LEU A 192 -14.95 -7.67 -2.06
C LEU A 192 -14.76 -9.17 -2.29
N SER A 193 -15.21 -10.02 -1.37
CA SER A 193 -15.01 -11.47 -1.49
C SER A 193 -15.59 -12.07 -2.79
N GLY A 194 -16.63 -11.44 -3.36
CA GLY A 194 -17.21 -11.81 -4.65
C GLY A 194 -16.54 -11.20 -5.88
N ASP A 195 -15.81 -10.09 -5.71
CA ASP A 195 -15.38 -9.24 -6.84
C ASP A 195 -13.86 -9.12 -6.97
N VAL A 196 -13.09 -9.40 -5.91
CA VAL A 196 -11.63 -9.23 -5.89
C VAL A 196 -10.92 -9.98 -7.03
N GLY A 197 -11.48 -11.10 -7.49
CA GLY A 197 -10.98 -11.88 -8.63
C GLY A 197 -11.09 -11.16 -9.98
N HIS A 198 -11.84 -10.06 -10.06
CA HIS A 198 -11.97 -9.24 -11.26
C HIS A 198 -10.90 -8.13 -11.37
N ILE A 199 -10.01 -7.98 -10.38
CA ILE A 199 -8.87 -7.07 -10.47
C ILE A 199 -7.94 -7.55 -11.58
N THR A 200 -7.76 -6.72 -12.61
CA THR A 200 -6.94 -7.05 -13.81
C THR A 200 -5.54 -6.44 -13.76
N SER A 201 -5.31 -5.45 -12.90
CA SER A 201 -4.01 -4.82 -12.74
C SER A 201 -3.00 -5.82 -12.16
N PRO A 202 -1.76 -5.90 -12.70
CA PRO A 202 -0.71 -6.70 -12.08
C PRO A 202 -0.56 -6.31 -10.60
N THR A 203 -0.64 -7.29 -9.70
CA THR A 203 -0.73 -7.05 -8.25
C THR A 203 0.43 -7.67 -7.48
N LEU A 204 0.95 -6.92 -6.50
CA LEU A 204 1.89 -7.38 -5.49
C LEU A 204 1.25 -7.22 -4.10
N VAL A 205 1.14 -8.32 -3.36
CA VAL A 205 0.72 -8.32 -1.95
C VAL A 205 1.96 -8.41 -1.07
N ILE A 206 2.13 -7.47 -0.13
CA ILE A 206 3.22 -7.45 0.85
C ILE A 206 2.62 -7.46 2.25
N HIS A 207 3.13 -8.31 3.14
CA HIS A 207 2.53 -8.46 4.47
C HIS A 207 3.57 -8.84 5.52
N GLY A 208 3.38 -8.35 6.75
CA GLY A 208 4.17 -8.81 7.90
C GLY A 208 3.69 -10.16 8.42
N ALA A 209 4.61 -11.07 8.71
CA ALA A 209 4.26 -12.41 9.19
C ALA A 209 3.66 -12.40 10.61
N GLU A 210 3.86 -11.32 11.37
CA GLU A 210 3.38 -11.12 12.74
C GLU A 210 2.22 -10.11 12.83
N ASP A 211 1.55 -9.80 11.70
CA ASP A 211 0.45 -8.84 11.66
C ASP A 211 -0.75 -9.33 12.50
N ARG A 212 -1.02 -8.61 13.60
CA ARG A 212 -2.11 -8.91 14.53
C ARG A 212 -3.44 -8.24 14.15
N TYR A 213 -3.40 -7.22 13.29
CA TYR A 213 -4.59 -6.49 12.83
C TYR A 213 -5.24 -7.16 11.62
N VAL A 214 -4.42 -7.52 10.65
CA VAL A 214 -4.85 -8.31 9.51
C VAL A 214 -4.01 -9.59 9.51
N PRO A 215 -4.51 -10.71 10.05
CA PRO A 215 -3.74 -11.96 10.11
C PRO A 215 -3.20 -12.36 8.74
N PRO A 216 -1.96 -12.90 8.64
CA PRO A 216 -1.29 -13.21 7.37
C PRO A 216 -2.04 -14.19 6.46
N ALA A 217 -2.95 -14.99 7.02
CA ALA A 217 -3.85 -15.85 6.24
C ALA A 217 -4.69 -15.05 5.24
N ASN A 218 -5.08 -13.81 5.59
CA ASN A 218 -5.84 -12.93 4.70
C ASN A 218 -5.01 -12.45 3.50
N ALA A 219 -3.70 -12.20 3.69
CA ALA A 219 -2.82 -11.86 2.58
C ALA A 219 -2.61 -13.02 1.60
N ARG A 220 -2.55 -14.25 2.10
CA ARG A 220 -2.49 -15.46 1.27
C ARG A 220 -3.76 -15.59 0.43
N ALA A 221 -4.92 -15.49 1.08
CA ALA A 221 -6.21 -15.55 0.38
C ALA A 221 -6.39 -14.42 -0.63
N LEU A 222 -5.96 -13.19 -0.30
CA LEU A 222 -5.98 -12.06 -1.22
C LEU A 222 -5.12 -12.32 -2.46
N ALA A 223 -3.92 -12.84 -2.28
CA ALA A 223 -3.01 -13.16 -3.38
C ALA A 223 -3.50 -14.35 -4.23
N GLU A 224 -4.20 -15.31 -3.63
CA GLU A 224 -4.82 -16.43 -4.33
C GLU A 224 -6.05 -15.98 -5.14
N ALA A 225 -6.83 -15.03 -4.61
CA ALA A 225 -8.04 -14.54 -5.26
C ALA A 225 -7.76 -13.63 -6.46
N ILE A 226 -6.68 -12.82 -6.44
CA ILE A 226 -6.33 -11.92 -7.54
C ILE A 226 -5.51 -12.66 -8.60
N PRO A 227 -5.97 -12.75 -9.86
CA PRO A 227 -5.26 -13.49 -10.90
C PRO A 227 -3.83 -13.00 -11.12
N GLY A 228 -2.85 -13.89 -10.97
CA GLY A 228 -1.44 -13.57 -11.19
C GLY A 228 -0.77 -12.69 -10.14
N ALA A 229 -1.42 -12.45 -9.01
CA ALA A 229 -0.83 -11.69 -7.91
C ALA A 229 0.41 -12.41 -7.33
N LYS A 230 1.37 -11.61 -6.86
CA LYS A 230 2.56 -12.09 -6.17
C LYS A 230 2.43 -11.80 -4.68
N LEU A 231 2.86 -12.74 -3.84
CA LEU A 231 2.87 -12.57 -2.38
C LEU A 231 4.31 -12.46 -1.86
N ARG A 232 4.51 -11.51 -0.94
CA ARG A 232 5.72 -11.38 -0.11
C ARG A 232 5.31 -11.29 1.35
N LEU A 233 5.59 -12.34 2.10
CA LEU A 233 5.54 -12.30 3.56
C LEU A 233 6.92 -11.94 4.07
N LEU A 234 6.98 -10.99 5.01
CA LEU A 234 8.21 -10.52 5.63
C LEU A 234 8.18 -10.93 7.10
N GLU A 235 9.14 -11.77 7.48
CA GLU A 235 9.33 -12.22 8.86
C GLU A 235 9.77 -11.05 9.76
N ASP A 236 9.58 -11.19 11.06
CA ASP A 236 9.93 -10.19 12.08
C ASP A 236 9.27 -8.82 11.79
N ALA A 237 8.02 -8.81 11.33
CA ALA A 237 7.26 -7.59 11.05
C ALA A 237 5.78 -7.78 11.32
N GLY A 238 5.16 -6.76 11.91
CA GLY A 238 3.73 -6.66 12.17
C GLY A 238 2.98 -5.93 11.06
N HIS A 239 1.94 -5.18 11.47
CA HIS A 239 1.06 -4.44 10.56
C HIS A 239 1.75 -3.25 9.88
N LEU A 240 2.77 -2.64 10.52
CA LEU A 240 3.54 -1.54 9.93
C LEU A 240 4.76 -2.04 9.15
N VAL A 241 4.62 -3.12 8.39
CA VAL A 241 5.70 -3.74 7.61
C VAL A 241 6.49 -2.74 6.77
N PHE A 242 5.83 -1.70 6.25
CA PHE A 242 6.46 -0.64 5.45
C PHE A 242 7.36 0.29 6.27
N VAL A 243 7.22 0.30 7.59
CA VAL A 243 8.11 0.98 8.53
C VAL A 243 9.19 0.00 9.04
N GLU A 244 8.77 -1.15 9.52
CA GLU A 244 9.62 -2.15 10.18
C GLU A 244 10.65 -2.76 9.23
N ARG A 245 10.21 -3.17 8.06
CA ARG A 245 11.03 -3.78 7.00
C ARG A 245 11.10 -2.89 5.76
N PHE A 246 11.20 -1.56 5.98
CA PHE A 246 11.12 -0.56 4.91
C PHE A 246 12.09 -0.82 3.74
N ALA A 247 13.30 -1.30 4.03
CA ALA A 247 14.30 -1.55 2.99
C ALA A 247 13.86 -2.68 2.04
N ASP A 248 13.29 -3.76 2.60
CA ASP A 248 12.76 -4.87 1.83
C ASP A 248 11.51 -4.43 1.06
N VAL A 249 10.57 -3.75 1.71
CA VAL A 249 9.35 -3.23 1.08
C VAL A 249 9.70 -2.30 -0.08
N ASN A 250 10.56 -1.31 0.13
CA ASN A 250 10.95 -0.36 -0.91
C ASN A 250 11.60 -1.06 -2.10
N ARG A 251 12.48 -2.04 -1.86
CA ARG A 251 13.12 -2.83 -2.92
C ARG A 251 12.11 -3.65 -3.72
N GLU A 252 11.19 -4.36 -3.05
CA GLU A 252 10.15 -5.17 -3.70
C GLU A 252 9.22 -4.29 -4.54
N VAL A 253 8.74 -3.16 -3.97
CA VAL A 253 7.87 -2.21 -4.65
C VAL A 253 8.55 -1.62 -5.89
N VAL A 254 9.76 -1.07 -5.76
CA VAL A 254 10.49 -0.48 -6.90
C VAL A 254 10.76 -1.54 -7.97
N THR A 255 11.13 -2.75 -7.59
CA THR A 255 11.38 -3.86 -8.52
C THR A 255 10.11 -4.25 -9.27
N PHE A 256 8.98 -4.29 -8.58
CA PHE A 256 7.70 -4.67 -9.15
C PHE A 256 7.15 -3.57 -10.07
N LEU A 257 7.20 -2.31 -9.65
CA LEU A 257 6.66 -1.18 -10.41
C LEU A 257 7.54 -0.81 -11.62
N ARG A 258 8.84 -1.10 -11.58
CA ARG A 258 9.78 -0.91 -12.69
C ARG A 258 10.25 -2.25 -13.23
N PRO A 259 9.44 -3.02 -13.97
CA PRO A 259 9.87 -4.29 -14.53
C PRO A 259 11.09 -4.04 -15.43
N ARG A 260 12.14 -4.82 -15.22
CA ARG A 260 13.34 -4.78 -16.06
C ARG A 260 12.89 -4.86 -17.51
N LYS A 261 13.24 -3.88 -18.35
CA LYS A 261 13.18 -4.05 -19.80
C LYS A 261 13.99 -5.31 -20.11
N LEU A 262 13.32 -6.36 -20.56
CA LEU A 262 14.02 -7.54 -21.05
C LEU A 262 15.07 -7.03 -22.04
N ARG A 263 16.36 -7.24 -21.75
CA ARG A 263 17.40 -7.01 -22.74
C ARG A 263 16.98 -7.87 -23.94
N LYS A 264 16.64 -7.22 -25.06
CA LYS A 264 16.49 -7.94 -26.31
C LYS A 264 17.78 -8.73 -26.45
N ARG A 265 17.69 -10.06 -26.44
CA ARG A 265 18.81 -10.90 -26.87
C ARG A 265 19.18 -10.37 -28.24
N THR A 266 20.30 -9.66 -28.36
CA THR A 266 20.90 -9.38 -29.65
C THR A 266 21.10 -10.75 -30.28
N ALA A 267 20.36 -11.01 -31.37
CA ALA A 267 20.60 -12.18 -32.17
C ALA A 267 22.10 -12.13 -32.54
N ARG A 268 22.82 -13.20 -32.24
CA ARG A 268 24.16 -13.37 -32.79
C ARG A 268 24.02 -13.24 -34.30
N PRO A 269 24.85 -12.43 -34.98
CA PRO A 269 24.83 -12.39 -36.43
C PRO A 269 25.03 -13.81 -36.97
N ALA A 270 24.18 -14.24 -37.91
CA ALA A 270 24.24 -15.55 -38.52
C ALA A 270 25.48 -15.74 -39.41
N ASP A 271 26.34 -14.75 -39.51
CA ASP A 271 27.45 -14.69 -40.46
C ASP A 271 28.74 -15.38 -39.97
N GLU A 272 28.87 -15.77 -38.69
CA GLU A 272 30.07 -16.47 -38.24
C GLU A 272 30.01 -18.01 -38.37
N ALA A 273 28.82 -18.59 -38.59
CA ALA A 273 28.68 -20.04 -38.76
C ALA A 273 28.93 -20.52 -40.20
N GLU A 274 28.82 -19.63 -41.21
CA GLU A 274 29.12 -19.98 -42.59
C GLU A 274 30.62 -19.87 -42.94
N ALA A 275 31.39 -19.06 -42.21
CA ALA A 275 32.82 -18.89 -42.47
C ALA A 275 33.67 -20.08 -42.00
N GLU A 276 33.28 -20.80 -40.94
CA GLU A 276 33.99 -21.99 -40.45
C GLU A 276 33.67 -23.24 -41.29
N GLY A 277 32.47 -23.31 -41.89
CA GLY A 277 32.07 -24.43 -42.77
C GLY A 277 32.73 -24.41 -44.17
N ALA A 278 33.17 -23.26 -44.64
CA ALA A 278 33.82 -23.11 -45.96
C ALA A 278 35.33 -23.45 -45.91
N GLN A 279 36.00 -23.29 -44.79
CA GLN A 279 37.43 -23.62 -44.64
C GLN A 279 37.74 -25.11 -44.48
N LEU A 280 36.75 -25.92 -44.08
CA LEU A 280 36.90 -27.37 -43.93
C LEU A 280 36.64 -28.17 -45.26
N ARG A 281 36.10 -27.53 -46.30
CA ARG A 281 35.84 -28.19 -47.63
C ARG A 281 36.90 -27.92 -48.68
N SER A 282 37.93 -27.12 -48.42
CA SER A 282 39.02 -26.82 -49.33
C SER A 282 40.33 -27.56 -49.03
N ARG A 283 40.33 -28.52 -48.08
CA ARG A 283 41.46 -29.38 -47.73
C ARG A 283 41.07 -30.86 -47.70
N GLY A 284 40.45 -31.31 -48.78
CA GLY A 284 40.18 -32.72 -49.03
C GLY A 284 40.42 -33.06 -50.47
#